data_54550e4013b7d5cc0c5b3876744d7ab3
#
_entry.id   54550e4013b7d5cc0c5b3876744d7ab3
#
_cell.length_a   1.000
_cell.length_b   1.000
_cell.length_c   1.000
_cell.angle_alpha   90.00
_cell.angle_beta   90.00
_cell.angle_gamma   90.00
#
_symmetry.space_group_name_H-M   'P 1'
#
loop_
_entity.id
_entity.type
_entity.pdbx_description
1 polymer ?
#
loop_
_entity_poly.entity_id
_entity_poly.type
_entity_poly.pdbx_seq_one_letter_code
_entity_poly.pdbx_strand_id
1 'polypeptide(L)'
;MKGVKQSVALLRKAWQQVFIFEIVYKLLTNFVVIPALRFAFNALTATTKSSYLTESNLTNAFSPIFIIGCIVIVIISTVYFLLEIGVLLSILKSAYFDEETTLFFHIKRTFIRIKDVFRPKNLWLIPFSMILVPITNMFLASSFIPNIAIPDVVFDTLVNDVASACITLFVMLILILLSMFLMFTYNPFFIEGKNANESAKISFRLVKRRKWKLFKSLFPMSIILTLVFWANMTVSFIIKLLILNNTTNGDLYYLFVALFLCLQWLFSMLISIFSIGVSYCKITNLFYKFKQEEGMEIPAKAEIKAPDQNKKSYAKRIITYCILIFIVLSTASNKVYLQNNDSVKNEQISKITVTSLSVDNFTTPKDTLQSFELCVNSGADRIKTPVWLTKDGKPVALSNDNVKELTGIDKSVRDLTFDEIKKLDVVDDLDSDEKYEIASLEELINLCEGKTKLNIEIKTEDAVQKAVDEIRKYDVENDCVISSFSYPVLQEVRKIAPNIKIGCEMSIAQGDIYSLDVDFFEIESSYVSSNMISKIHDSGKEISIRTIDDEESLLKIIDTGVDNIVTNEPEMIKEMLSRDNNWIRSVMDRAA
;
A
#
# COMPACT_ATOMS: atom_id res chain seq x y z
N MET A 1 1.73 -35.42 -2.19
CA MET A 1 0.43 -35.71 -2.82
C MET A 1 -0.65 -36.32 -1.89
N LYS A 2 -0.37 -37.36 -1.04
CA LYS A 2 -1.40 -37.91 -0.11
C LYS A 2 -2.07 -36.84 0.79
N GLY A 3 -1.30 -35.92 1.36
CA GLY A 3 -1.86 -34.90 2.28
C GLY A 3 -2.74 -33.83 1.60
N VAL A 4 -2.50 -33.50 0.32
CA VAL A 4 -3.36 -32.57 -0.44
C VAL A 4 -4.69 -33.25 -0.77
N LYS A 5 -4.65 -34.52 -1.19
CA LYS A 5 -5.88 -35.31 -1.45
C LYS A 5 -6.79 -35.39 -0.22
N GLN A 6 -6.21 -35.56 0.98
CA GLN A 6 -6.98 -35.59 2.24
C GLN A 6 -7.61 -34.23 2.56
N SER A 7 -6.89 -33.13 2.33
CA SER A 7 -7.42 -31.76 2.54
C SER A 7 -8.56 -31.44 1.57
N VAL A 8 -8.40 -31.82 0.29
CA VAL A 8 -9.45 -31.64 -0.71
C VAL A 8 -10.67 -32.51 -0.40
N ALA A 9 -10.48 -33.73 0.09
CA ALA A 9 -11.59 -34.60 0.51
C ALA A 9 -12.36 -34.00 1.70
N LEU A 10 -11.66 -33.41 2.68
CA LEU A 10 -12.30 -32.71 3.81
C LEU A 10 -13.04 -31.44 3.31
N LEU A 11 -12.42 -30.67 2.43
CA LEU A 11 -13.07 -29.49 1.84
C LEU A 11 -14.34 -29.88 1.07
N ARG A 12 -14.33 -30.99 0.33
CA ARG A 12 -15.51 -31.47 -0.40
C ARG A 12 -16.71 -31.75 0.53
N LYS A 13 -16.46 -32.20 1.75
CA LYS A 13 -17.51 -32.39 2.76
C LYS A 13 -18.05 -31.05 3.29
N ALA A 14 -17.17 -30.06 3.48
CA ALA A 14 -17.49 -28.75 4.06
C ALA A 14 -17.83 -27.68 2.99
N TRP A 15 -17.68 -28.01 1.69
CA TRP A 15 -17.64 -27.04 0.58
C TRP A 15 -18.77 -26.02 0.62
N GLN A 16 -20.01 -26.48 0.76
CA GLN A 16 -21.16 -25.57 0.71
C GLN A 16 -21.14 -24.53 1.83
N GLN A 17 -20.81 -24.94 3.06
CA GLN A 17 -20.78 -24.03 4.20
C GLN A 17 -19.60 -23.07 4.15
N VAL A 18 -18.41 -23.56 3.78
CA VAL A 18 -17.20 -22.74 3.61
C VAL A 18 -17.42 -21.72 2.49
N PHE A 19 -17.93 -22.14 1.34
CA PHE A 19 -18.14 -21.29 0.18
C PHE A 19 -19.18 -20.18 0.46
N ILE A 20 -20.33 -20.52 1.04
CA ILE A 20 -21.36 -19.53 1.37
C ILE A 20 -20.82 -18.53 2.42
N PHE A 21 -20.13 -19.03 3.43
CA PHE A 21 -19.57 -18.16 4.47
C PHE A 21 -18.54 -17.20 3.88
N GLU A 22 -17.58 -17.70 3.11
CA GLU A 22 -16.51 -16.88 2.54
C GLU A 22 -16.99 -15.85 1.53
N ILE A 23 -17.98 -16.17 0.69
CA ILE A 23 -18.59 -15.17 -0.21
C ILE A 23 -19.19 -14.03 0.61
N VAL A 24 -20.04 -14.36 1.59
CA VAL A 24 -20.70 -13.34 2.42
C VAL A 24 -19.66 -12.54 3.21
N TYR A 25 -18.67 -13.21 3.78
CA TYR A 25 -17.60 -12.56 4.54
C TYR A 25 -16.79 -11.60 3.66
N LYS A 26 -16.38 -12.00 2.43
CA LYS A 26 -15.65 -11.15 1.48
C LYS A 26 -16.48 -9.95 1.02
N LEU A 27 -17.74 -10.16 0.70
CA LEU A 27 -18.62 -9.04 0.32
C LEU A 27 -18.77 -8.05 1.48
N LEU A 28 -19.00 -8.53 2.70
CA LEU A 28 -19.04 -7.68 3.89
C LEU A 28 -17.69 -6.97 4.13
N THR A 29 -16.57 -7.66 3.95
CA THR A 29 -15.23 -7.08 4.08
C THR A 29 -15.06 -5.90 3.13
N ASN A 30 -15.27 -6.10 1.84
CA ASN A 30 -14.96 -5.10 0.81
C ASN A 30 -15.97 -3.93 0.78
N PHE A 31 -17.26 -4.21 0.96
CA PHE A 31 -18.30 -3.19 0.78
C PHE A 31 -18.77 -2.55 2.08
N VAL A 32 -18.50 -3.14 3.23
CA VAL A 32 -18.97 -2.62 4.53
C VAL A 32 -17.81 -2.36 5.50
N VAL A 33 -17.03 -3.40 5.81
CA VAL A 33 -16.05 -3.32 6.92
C VAL A 33 -14.89 -2.41 6.58
N ILE A 34 -14.25 -2.58 5.42
CA ILE A 34 -13.13 -1.72 5.00
C ILE A 34 -13.56 -0.27 4.81
N PRO A 35 -14.66 0.05 4.09
CA PRO A 35 -15.14 1.43 4.02
C PRO A 35 -15.46 2.02 5.38
N ALA A 36 -16.10 1.25 6.29
CA ALA A 36 -16.41 1.73 7.63
C ALA A 36 -15.15 1.97 8.48
N LEU A 37 -14.12 1.11 8.38
CA LEU A 37 -12.84 1.30 9.08
C LEU A 37 -12.09 2.52 8.53
N ARG A 38 -12.09 2.73 7.21
CA ARG A 38 -11.51 3.92 6.57
C ARG A 38 -12.25 5.18 7.01
N PHE A 39 -13.57 5.17 7.01
CA PHE A 39 -14.37 6.29 7.51
C PHE A 39 -14.08 6.58 8.98
N ALA A 40 -14.04 5.56 9.84
CA ALA A 40 -13.71 5.71 11.25
C ALA A 40 -12.30 6.28 11.46
N PHE A 41 -11.31 5.81 10.70
CA PHE A 41 -9.95 6.34 10.75
C PHE A 41 -9.89 7.80 10.30
N ASN A 42 -10.56 8.16 9.19
CA ASN A 42 -10.64 9.55 8.74
C ASN A 42 -11.36 10.46 9.75
N ALA A 43 -12.42 9.95 10.40
CA ALA A 43 -13.08 10.70 11.47
C ALA A 43 -12.18 10.90 12.70
N LEU A 44 -11.28 9.95 12.99
CA LEU A 44 -10.28 10.10 14.05
C LEU A 44 -9.21 11.13 13.66
N THR A 45 -8.75 11.15 12.42
CA THR A 45 -7.79 12.19 11.96
C THR A 45 -8.38 13.58 12.09
N ALA A 46 -9.68 13.74 11.85
CA ALA A 46 -10.37 15.02 12.07
C ALA A 46 -10.40 15.49 13.54
N THR A 47 -10.13 14.60 14.51
CA THR A 47 -10.01 14.96 15.95
C THR A 47 -8.60 15.41 16.34
N THR A 48 -7.62 15.31 15.47
CA THR A 48 -6.28 15.83 15.72
C THR A 48 -6.27 17.35 15.60
N LYS A 49 -5.25 18.01 16.17
CA LYS A 49 -5.15 19.46 16.14
C LYS A 49 -5.15 20.05 14.71
N SER A 50 -4.64 19.30 13.75
CA SER A 50 -4.47 19.75 12.37
C SER A 50 -5.61 19.31 11.46
N SER A 51 -6.54 18.45 11.90
CA SER A 51 -7.56 17.77 11.08
C SER A 51 -7.00 16.90 9.94
N TYR A 52 -5.69 16.82 9.81
CA TYR A 52 -4.96 16.03 8.83
C TYR A 52 -3.66 15.48 9.42
N LEU A 53 -3.10 14.44 8.82
CA LEU A 53 -1.84 13.81 9.21
C LEU A 53 -0.89 13.77 8.01
N THR A 54 0.31 14.28 8.25
CA THR A 54 1.47 14.21 7.37
C THR A 54 2.68 13.80 8.21
N GLU A 55 3.80 13.46 7.58
CA GLU A 55 5.05 13.13 8.29
C GLU A 55 5.48 14.26 9.22
N SER A 56 5.32 15.52 8.83
CA SER A 56 5.75 16.69 9.60
C SER A 56 4.91 16.93 10.86
N ASN A 57 3.68 16.40 10.92
CA ASN A 57 2.78 16.60 12.05
C ASN A 57 2.32 15.32 12.75
N LEU A 58 2.99 14.19 12.51
CA LEU A 58 2.68 12.90 13.16
C LEU A 58 2.63 12.99 14.68
N THR A 59 3.39 13.90 15.29
CA THR A 59 3.33 14.15 16.74
C THR A 59 1.95 14.63 17.20
N ASN A 60 1.17 15.29 16.35
CA ASN A 60 -0.20 15.71 16.63
C ASN A 60 -1.18 14.51 16.73
N ALA A 61 -0.82 13.36 16.15
CA ALA A 61 -1.58 12.12 16.26
C ALA A 61 -1.52 11.50 17.67
N PHE A 62 -0.57 11.89 18.52
CA PHE A 62 -0.46 11.37 19.89
C PHE A 62 -1.48 11.98 20.87
N SER A 63 -2.61 12.49 20.36
CA SER A 63 -3.71 12.86 21.24
C SER A 63 -4.34 11.60 21.87
N PRO A 64 -4.76 11.65 23.16
CA PRO A 64 -5.37 10.49 23.81
C PRO A 64 -6.60 9.94 23.07
N ILE A 65 -7.40 10.83 22.47
CA ILE A 65 -8.60 10.45 21.70
C ILE A 65 -8.20 9.66 20.46
N PHE A 66 -7.19 10.10 19.71
CA PHE A 66 -6.71 9.41 18.51
C PHE A 66 -6.14 8.04 18.85
N ILE A 67 -5.31 7.94 19.89
CA ILE A 67 -4.71 6.67 20.33
C ILE A 67 -5.80 5.68 20.76
N ILE A 68 -6.76 6.11 21.58
CA ILE A 68 -7.88 5.25 22.01
C ILE A 68 -8.70 4.81 20.80
N GLY A 69 -8.99 5.71 19.88
CA GLY A 69 -9.71 5.40 18.64
C GLY A 69 -8.98 4.37 17.77
N CYS A 70 -7.68 4.51 17.57
CA CYS A 70 -6.85 3.51 16.87
C CYS A 70 -6.88 2.14 17.58
N ILE A 71 -6.79 2.11 18.91
CA ILE A 71 -6.92 0.87 19.67
C ILE A 71 -8.29 0.22 19.45
N VAL A 72 -9.37 1.00 19.43
CA VAL A 72 -10.72 0.50 19.15
C VAL A 72 -10.82 -0.08 17.73
N ILE A 73 -10.27 0.61 16.71
CA ILE A 73 -10.22 0.12 15.33
C ILE A 73 -9.46 -1.22 15.26
N VAL A 74 -8.30 -1.33 15.91
CA VAL A 74 -7.51 -2.57 15.98
C VAL A 74 -8.31 -3.69 16.64
N ILE A 75 -9.02 -3.41 17.72
CA ILE A 75 -9.86 -4.40 18.42
C ILE A 75 -11.00 -4.88 17.51
N ILE A 76 -11.71 -3.96 16.84
CA ILE A 76 -12.81 -4.31 15.92
C ILE A 76 -12.27 -5.16 14.76
N SER A 77 -11.17 -4.76 14.16
CA SER A 77 -10.49 -5.49 13.08
C SER A 77 -10.08 -6.89 13.52
N THR A 78 -9.54 -7.02 14.74
CA THR A 78 -9.16 -8.32 15.32
C THR A 78 -10.38 -9.21 15.53
N VAL A 79 -11.45 -8.68 16.11
CA VAL A 79 -12.69 -9.42 16.34
C VAL A 79 -13.28 -9.93 15.02
N TYR A 80 -13.27 -9.07 14.00
CA TYR A 80 -13.76 -9.44 12.68
C TYR A 80 -12.91 -10.55 12.04
N PHE A 81 -11.59 -10.45 12.12
CA PHE A 81 -10.64 -11.48 11.68
C PHE A 81 -10.81 -12.81 12.44
N LEU A 82 -10.96 -12.76 13.78
CA LEU A 82 -11.18 -13.94 14.61
C LEU A 82 -12.51 -14.62 14.31
N LEU A 83 -13.53 -13.88 13.84
CA LEU A 83 -14.79 -14.44 13.37
C LEU A 83 -14.56 -15.36 12.16
N GLU A 84 -13.78 -14.93 11.17
CA GLU A 84 -13.45 -15.75 9.99
C GLU A 84 -12.78 -17.07 10.41
N ILE A 85 -11.70 -16.98 11.18
CA ILE A 85 -10.95 -18.16 11.65
C ILE A 85 -11.84 -19.11 12.46
N GLY A 86 -12.58 -18.57 13.42
CA GLY A 86 -13.39 -19.37 14.33
C GLY A 86 -14.51 -20.12 13.62
N VAL A 87 -15.18 -19.47 12.66
CA VAL A 87 -16.25 -20.11 11.85
C VAL A 87 -15.67 -21.20 10.97
N LEU A 88 -14.57 -20.92 10.24
CA LEU A 88 -13.92 -21.91 9.38
C LEU A 88 -13.45 -23.14 10.18
N LEU A 89 -12.75 -22.93 11.29
CA LEU A 89 -12.31 -24.04 12.14
C LEU A 89 -13.47 -24.84 12.70
N SER A 90 -14.59 -24.20 13.07
CA SER A 90 -15.79 -24.86 13.56
C SER A 90 -16.47 -25.71 12.47
N ILE A 91 -16.60 -25.20 11.24
CA ILE A 91 -17.13 -25.94 10.08
C ILE A 91 -16.26 -27.16 9.79
N LEU A 92 -14.93 -26.96 9.73
CA LEU A 92 -14.00 -28.03 9.38
C LEU A 92 -13.87 -29.10 10.47
N LYS A 93 -14.03 -28.72 11.76
CA LYS A 93 -14.15 -29.69 12.85
C LYS A 93 -15.37 -30.59 12.63
N SER A 94 -16.53 -30.02 12.36
CA SER A 94 -17.75 -30.81 12.13
C SER A 94 -17.62 -31.69 10.89
N ALA A 95 -17.03 -31.20 9.82
CA ALA A 95 -16.76 -32.00 8.61
C ALA A 95 -15.75 -33.13 8.86
N TYR A 96 -14.75 -32.91 9.74
CA TYR A 96 -13.75 -33.94 10.09
C TYR A 96 -14.36 -35.10 10.87
N PHE A 97 -15.35 -34.84 11.74
CA PHE A 97 -16.04 -35.84 12.55
C PHE A 97 -17.37 -36.31 11.96
N ASP A 98 -17.68 -35.91 10.71
CA ASP A 98 -18.96 -36.23 10.05
C ASP A 98 -20.20 -35.81 10.90
N GLU A 99 -20.14 -34.61 11.48
CA GLU A 99 -21.25 -34.01 12.23
C GLU A 99 -22.14 -33.20 11.30
N GLU A 100 -23.46 -33.46 11.32
CA GLU A 100 -24.42 -32.65 10.55
C GLU A 100 -24.75 -31.35 11.29
N THR A 101 -24.31 -30.21 10.75
CA THR A 101 -24.45 -28.88 11.37
C THR A 101 -24.89 -27.85 10.36
N THR A 102 -25.45 -26.71 10.85
CA THR A 102 -25.80 -25.56 10.02
C THR A 102 -24.75 -24.48 10.10
N LEU A 103 -24.61 -23.66 9.06
CA LEU A 103 -23.72 -22.50 9.06
C LEU A 103 -24.01 -21.55 10.24
N PHE A 104 -25.30 -21.33 10.54
CA PHE A 104 -25.71 -20.48 11.66
C PHE A 104 -25.22 -21.00 13.02
N PHE A 105 -25.19 -22.33 13.21
CA PHE A 105 -24.61 -22.94 14.42
C PHE A 105 -23.13 -22.55 14.60
N HIS A 106 -22.33 -22.60 13.52
CA HIS A 106 -20.91 -22.26 13.57
C HIS A 106 -20.68 -20.77 13.85
N ILE A 107 -21.47 -19.89 13.22
CA ILE A 107 -21.42 -18.44 13.47
C ILE A 107 -21.78 -18.15 14.93
N LYS A 108 -22.90 -18.68 15.42
CA LYS A 108 -23.35 -18.47 16.81
C LYS A 108 -22.31 -18.98 17.82
N ARG A 109 -21.76 -20.16 17.61
CA ARG A 109 -20.71 -20.75 18.46
C ARG A 109 -19.47 -19.87 18.52
N THR A 110 -19.02 -19.40 17.36
CA THR A 110 -17.85 -18.52 17.28
C THR A 110 -18.10 -17.19 17.97
N PHE A 111 -19.27 -16.58 17.77
CA PHE A 111 -19.67 -15.33 18.44
C PHE A 111 -19.65 -15.44 19.97
N ILE A 112 -20.17 -16.55 20.50
CA ILE A 112 -20.13 -16.79 21.94
C ILE A 112 -18.67 -16.89 22.41
N ARG A 113 -17.81 -17.53 21.63
CA ARG A 113 -16.42 -17.77 21.99
C ARG A 113 -15.53 -16.53 21.84
N ILE A 114 -15.85 -15.63 20.92
CA ILE A 114 -15.15 -14.34 20.75
C ILE A 114 -15.20 -13.51 22.03
N LYS A 115 -16.28 -13.54 22.79
CA LYS A 115 -16.39 -12.84 24.09
C LYS A 115 -15.28 -13.24 25.05
N ASP A 116 -14.79 -14.46 24.96
CA ASP A 116 -13.71 -14.95 25.82
C ASP A 116 -12.35 -14.33 25.49
N VAL A 117 -12.18 -13.74 24.29
CA VAL A 117 -10.94 -13.03 23.90
C VAL A 117 -10.67 -11.85 24.84
N PHE A 118 -11.72 -11.19 25.33
CA PHE A 118 -11.62 -10.04 26.24
C PHE A 118 -11.33 -10.43 27.69
N ARG A 119 -11.24 -11.72 28.02
CA ARG A 119 -10.78 -12.14 29.36
C ARG A 119 -9.27 -11.85 29.50
N PRO A 120 -8.77 -11.40 30.67
CA PRO A 120 -7.38 -11.00 30.85
C PRO A 120 -6.34 -12.03 30.37
N LYS A 121 -6.62 -13.33 30.57
CA LYS A 121 -5.73 -14.43 30.13
C LYS A 121 -5.66 -14.63 28.61
N ASN A 122 -6.54 -13.97 27.85
CA ASN A 122 -6.68 -14.15 26.41
C ASN A 122 -6.38 -12.87 25.62
N LEU A 123 -6.22 -11.71 26.27
CA LEU A 123 -6.03 -10.41 25.63
C LEU A 123 -4.85 -10.37 24.65
N TRP A 124 -3.82 -11.15 24.90
CA TRP A 124 -2.65 -11.21 24.00
C TRP A 124 -2.97 -11.80 22.61
N LEU A 125 -4.13 -12.47 22.44
CA LEU A 125 -4.59 -12.88 21.10
C LEU A 125 -4.83 -11.68 20.18
N ILE A 126 -5.14 -10.49 20.72
CA ILE A 126 -5.37 -9.29 19.93
C ILE A 126 -4.10 -8.86 19.20
N PRO A 127 -2.99 -8.48 19.87
CA PRO A 127 -1.75 -8.13 19.19
C PRO A 127 -1.17 -9.32 18.38
N PHE A 128 -1.32 -10.54 18.89
CA PHE A 128 -0.89 -11.74 18.15
C PHE A 128 -1.58 -11.85 16.79
N SER A 129 -2.90 -11.67 16.75
CA SER A 129 -3.67 -11.76 15.50
C SER A 129 -3.33 -10.64 14.52
N MET A 130 -3.09 -9.42 15.00
CA MET A 130 -2.82 -8.27 14.14
C MET A 130 -1.37 -8.23 13.64
N ILE A 131 -0.41 -8.56 14.48
CA ILE A 131 1.02 -8.45 14.15
C ILE A 131 1.55 -9.70 13.45
N LEU A 132 1.19 -10.88 13.94
CA LEU A 132 1.79 -12.12 13.44
C LEU A 132 1.08 -12.70 12.21
N VAL A 133 -0.24 -12.54 12.10
CA VAL A 133 -0.97 -13.16 10.99
C VAL A 133 -0.73 -12.49 9.63
N PRO A 134 -0.68 -11.17 9.49
CA PRO A 134 -0.25 -10.54 8.25
C PRO A 134 1.14 -10.99 7.77
N ILE A 135 2.09 -11.05 8.69
CA ILE A 135 3.48 -11.50 8.41
C ILE A 135 3.50 -12.98 8.01
N THR A 136 2.56 -13.77 8.48
CA THR A 136 2.50 -15.22 8.26
C THR A 136 1.40 -15.66 7.31
N ASN A 137 0.83 -14.76 6.54
CA ASN A 137 -0.17 -15.07 5.51
C ASN A 137 0.26 -16.21 4.55
N MET A 138 1.55 -16.53 4.55
CA MET A 138 2.11 -17.73 3.93
C MET A 138 1.45 -19.06 4.41
N PHE A 139 0.89 -19.10 5.64
CA PHE A 139 0.33 -20.30 6.26
C PHE A 139 -1.14 -20.18 6.68
N LEU A 140 -1.60 -18.98 6.99
CA LEU A 140 -2.95 -18.67 7.45
C LEU A 140 -3.58 -17.64 6.51
N ALA A 141 -4.10 -18.11 5.38
CA ALA A 141 -4.81 -17.23 4.46
C ALA A 141 -6.08 -16.66 5.11
N SER A 142 -6.38 -15.39 4.85
CA SER A 142 -7.59 -14.69 5.28
C SER A 142 -8.12 -13.81 4.15
N SER A 143 -9.41 -13.59 4.15
CA SER A 143 -10.06 -12.64 3.24
C SER A 143 -9.87 -11.18 3.65
N PHE A 144 -9.55 -10.93 4.92
CA PHE A 144 -9.41 -9.59 5.49
C PHE A 144 -7.98 -9.04 5.39
N ILE A 145 -6.97 -9.89 5.62
CA ILE A 145 -5.56 -9.50 5.71
C ILE A 145 -4.99 -8.82 4.46
N PRO A 146 -5.27 -9.27 3.21
CA PRO A 146 -4.70 -8.62 2.02
C PRO A 146 -5.06 -7.14 1.86
N ASN A 147 -6.03 -6.66 2.62
CA ASN A 147 -6.45 -5.27 2.61
C ASN A 147 -5.70 -4.38 3.62
N ILE A 148 -4.74 -4.96 4.35
CA ILE A 148 -3.87 -4.24 5.29
C ILE A 148 -2.49 -4.14 4.63
N ALA A 149 -2.22 -3.00 3.99
CA ALA A 149 -0.91 -2.70 3.43
C ALA A 149 -0.05 -1.97 4.48
N ILE A 150 1.24 -2.29 4.52
CA ILE A 150 2.23 -1.47 5.22
C ILE A 150 2.56 -0.33 4.25
N PRO A 151 2.50 0.94 4.68
CA PRO A 151 2.90 2.06 3.84
C PRO A 151 4.35 1.92 3.36
N ASP A 152 4.62 2.28 2.11
CA ASP A 152 5.95 2.16 1.49
C ASP A 152 7.00 2.94 2.29
N VAL A 153 6.66 4.14 2.78
CA VAL A 153 7.52 4.94 3.67
C VAL A 153 7.99 4.18 4.91
N VAL A 154 7.10 3.35 5.51
CA VAL A 154 7.49 2.51 6.66
C VAL A 154 8.42 1.40 6.21
N PHE A 155 8.16 0.82 5.04
CA PHE A 155 9.02 -0.21 4.46
C PHE A 155 10.39 0.35 4.12
N ASP A 156 10.45 1.51 3.45
CA ASP A 156 11.69 2.20 3.08
C ASP A 156 12.52 2.55 4.31
N THR A 157 11.88 3.07 5.38
CA THR A 157 12.57 3.35 6.65
C THR A 157 13.16 2.09 7.30
N LEU A 158 12.49 0.93 7.14
CA LEU A 158 12.94 -0.35 7.67
C LEU A 158 14.08 -0.99 6.85
N VAL A 159 14.30 -0.56 5.60
CA VAL A 159 15.26 -1.15 4.65
C VAL A 159 16.27 -0.11 4.13
N ASN A 160 16.29 1.08 4.70
CA ASN A 160 17.06 2.24 4.26
C ASN A 160 18.58 1.97 4.13
N ASP A 161 19.13 1.14 5.00
CA ASP A 161 20.54 0.73 4.95
C ASP A 161 20.68 -0.79 5.16
N VAL A 162 21.85 -1.33 4.83
CA VAL A 162 22.13 -2.77 4.93
C VAL A 162 21.95 -3.29 6.36
N ALA A 163 22.26 -2.51 7.38
CA ALA A 163 22.15 -2.93 8.78
C ALA A 163 20.67 -2.98 9.21
N SER A 164 19.88 -1.96 8.90
CA SER A 164 18.42 -1.95 9.18
C SER A 164 17.69 -3.03 8.39
N ALA A 165 18.06 -3.26 7.13
CA ALA A 165 17.53 -4.37 6.32
C ALA A 165 17.83 -5.74 6.96
N CYS A 166 19.06 -5.98 7.41
CA CYS A 166 19.44 -7.21 8.11
C CYS A 166 18.67 -7.39 9.42
N ILE A 167 18.51 -6.34 10.21
CA ILE A 167 17.72 -6.37 11.45
C ILE A 167 16.26 -6.68 11.15
N THR A 168 15.68 -6.04 10.16
CA THR A 168 14.30 -6.25 9.71
C THR A 168 14.07 -7.69 9.25
N LEU A 169 14.97 -8.23 8.41
CA LEU A 169 14.93 -9.63 7.98
C LEU A 169 15.05 -10.59 9.17
N PHE A 170 15.92 -10.30 10.13
CA PHE A 170 16.09 -11.13 11.33
C PHE A 170 14.82 -11.12 12.20
N VAL A 171 14.24 -9.95 12.44
CA VAL A 171 12.96 -9.82 13.17
C VAL A 171 11.83 -10.56 12.44
N MET A 172 11.72 -10.38 11.12
CA MET A 172 10.73 -11.11 10.30
C MET A 172 10.89 -12.62 10.42
N LEU A 173 12.14 -13.13 10.38
CA LEU A 173 12.42 -14.57 10.56
C LEU A 173 11.97 -15.06 11.93
N ILE A 174 12.23 -14.31 13.00
CA ILE A 174 11.76 -14.65 14.36
C ILE A 174 10.23 -14.70 14.40
N LEU A 175 9.55 -13.71 13.82
CA LEU A 175 8.09 -13.65 13.78
C LEU A 175 7.49 -14.82 12.98
N ILE A 176 8.09 -15.19 11.85
CA ILE A 176 7.70 -16.38 11.07
C ILE A 176 7.85 -17.66 11.89
N LEU A 177 8.98 -17.84 12.58
CA LEU A 177 9.21 -19.00 13.43
C LEU A 177 8.20 -19.05 14.59
N LEU A 178 7.96 -17.92 15.26
CA LEU A 178 7.00 -17.83 16.36
C LEU A 178 5.59 -18.18 15.88
N SER A 179 5.16 -17.66 14.75
CA SER A 179 3.84 -17.96 14.17
C SER A 179 3.70 -19.44 13.80
N MET A 180 4.76 -20.06 13.28
CA MET A 180 4.77 -21.49 13.00
C MET A 180 4.54 -22.31 14.28
N PHE A 181 5.15 -21.94 15.39
CA PHE A 181 4.95 -22.62 16.68
C PHE A 181 3.56 -22.38 17.26
N LEU A 182 2.95 -21.23 16.99
CA LEU A 182 1.64 -20.83 17.54
C LEU A 182 0.47 -21.03 16.58
N MET A 183 0.70 -21.59 15.36
CA MET A 183 -0.32 -21.67 14.32
C MET A 183 -1.56 -22.46 14.72
N PHE A 184 -1.44 -23.46 15.58
CA PHE A 184 -2.57 -24.24 16.07
C PHE A 184 -3.28 -23.60 17.26
N THR A 185 -2.88 -22.44 17.75
CA THR A 185 -3.44 -21.79 18.94
C THR A 185 -4.95 -21.58 18.82
N TYR A 186 -5.43 -21.23 17.65
CA TYR A 186 -6.86 -21.00 17.41
C TYR A 186 -7.70 -22.26 17.49
N ASN A 187 -7.13 -23.44 17.19
CA ASN A 187 -7.87 -24.71 17.22
C ASN A 187 -8.37 -25.07 18.64
N PRO A 188 -7.51 -25.21 19.69
CA PRO A 188 -8.01 -25.48 21.05
C PRO A 188 -8.83 -24.32 21.61
N PHE A 189 -8.51 -23.07 21.23
CA PHE A 189 -9.26 -21.90 21.68
C PHE A 189 -10.72 -21.94 21.21
N PHE A 190 -10.97 -22.04 19.90
CA PHE A 190 -12.33 -22.01 19.35
C PHE A 190 -13.07 -23.35 19.46
N ILE A 191 -12.36 -24.48 19.34
CA ILE A 191 -12.98 -25.81 19.26
C ILE A 191 -13.11 -26.45 20.63
N GLU A 192 -12.04 -26.40 21.47
CA GLU A 192 -12.01 -27.13 22.75
C GLU A 192 -12.37 -26.27 23.97
N GLY A 193 -12.61 -24.98 23.76
CA GLY A 193 -13.00 -24.08 24.84
C GLY A 193 -11.88 -23.68 25.80
N LYS A 194 -10.61 -23.96 25.45
CA LYS A 194 -9.44 -23.63 26.28
C LYS A 194 -9.13 -22.15 26.24
N ASN A 195 -8.41 -21.66 27.27
CA ASN A 195 -7.90 -20.29 27.24
C ASN A 195 -6.71 -20.17 26.28
N ALA A 196 -6.36 -18.92 25.91
CA ALA A 196 -5.32 -18.65 24.93
C ALA A 196 -3.94 -19.20 25.34
N ASN A 197 -3.58 -19.09 26.63
CA ASN A 197 -2.29 -19.56 27.14
C ASN A 197 -2.18 -21.10 27.08
N GLU A 198 -3.24 -21.82 27.42
CA GLU A 198 -3.28 -23.27 27.28
C GLU A 198 -3.24 -23.69 25.82
N SER A 199 -3.97 -22.98 24.96
CA SER A 199 -4.01 -23.21 23.52
C SER A 199 -2.63 -23.02 22.89
N ALA A 200 -1.89 -21.97 23.28
CA ALA A 200 -0.53 -21.73 22.83
C ALA A 200 0.44 -22.83 23.31
N LYS A 201 0.33 -23.26 24.56
CA LYS A 201 1.14 -24.37 25.09
C LYS A 201 0.91 -25.68 24.32
N ILE A 202 -0.35 -25.96 23.95
CA ILE A 202 -0.71 -27.11 23.12
C ILE A 202 -0.10 -26.98 21.74
N SER A 203 -0.27 -25.82 21.08
CA SER A 203 0.30 -25.55 19.76
C SER A 203 1.80 -25.75 19.77
N PHE A 204 2.50 -25.12 20.71
CA PHE A 204 3.95 -25.25 20.85
C PHE A 204 4.39 -26.71 21.05
N ARG A 205 3.71 -27.47 21.93
CA ARG A 205 4.01 -28.89 22.18
C ARG A 205 3.84 -29.72 20.91
N LEU A 206 2.77 -29.52 20.16
CA LEU A 206 2.49 -30.25 18.91
C LEU A 206 3.54 -29.97 17.82
N VAL A 207 4.01 -28.72 17.72
CA VAL A 207 4.93 -28.30 16.66
C VAL A 207 6.39 -28.57 17.03
N LYS A 208 6.84 -28.38 18.28
CA LYS A 208 8.23 -28.44 18.71
C LYS A 208 8.98 -29.69 18.20
N ARG A 209 8.34 -30.87 18.33
CA ARG A 209 8.93 -32.14 17.88
C ARG A 209 8.68 -32.47 16.41
N ARG A 210 7.79 -31.70 15.73
CA ARG A 210 7.29 -31.99 14.38
C ARG A 210 7.47 -30.83 13.40
N LYS A 211 8.33 -29.84 13.75
CA LYS A 211 8.56 -28.63 12.92
C LYS A 211 8.87 -28.93 11.46
N TRP A 212 9.76 -29.89 11.19
CA TRP A 212 10.10 -30.29 9.84
C TRP A 212 8.99 -31.03 9.10
N LYS A 213 8.17 -31.80 9.82
CA LYS A 213 7.01 -32.51 9.26
C LYS A 213 5.92 -31.49 8.88
N LEU A 214 5.75 -30.45 9.73
CA LEU A 214 4.84 -29.34 9.48
C LEU A 214 5.30 -28.57 8.23
N PHE A 215 6.57 -28.12 8.21
CA PHE A 215 7.13 -27.39 7.09
C PHE A 215 7.04 -28.16 5.76
N LYS A 216 7.51 -29.40 5.72
CA LYS A 216 7.41 -30.28 4.51
C LYS A 216 5.96 -30.53 4.07
N SER A 217 4.98 -30.34 4.94
CA SER A 217 3.57 -30.53 4.62
C SER A 217 2.89 -29.26 4.11
N LEU A 218 3.26 -28.07 4.63
CA LEU A 218 2.64 -26.79 4.29
C LEU A 218 3.33 -26.10 3.10
N PHE A 219 4.65 -26.09 3.09
CA PHE A 219 5.45 -25.38 2.08
C PHE A 219 5.12 -25.75 0.63
N PRO A 220 5.03 -27.05 0.23
CA PRO A 220 4.64 -27.38 -1.14
C PRO A 220 3.22 -26.95 -1.48
N MET A 221 2.31 -26.93 -0.49
CA MET A 221 0.95 -26.47 -0.70
C MET A 221 0.91 -24.96 -0.95
N SER A 222 1.65 -24.17 -0.16
CA SER A 222 1.75 -22.72 -0.39
C SER A 222 2.30 -22.42 -1.78
N ILE A 223 3.36 -23.12 -2.23
CA ILE A 223 3.89 -22.98 -3.59
C ILE A 223 2.80 -23.27 -4.64
N ILE A 224 2.07 -24.36 -4.50
CA ILE A 224 1.02 -24.72 -5.47
C ILE A 224 -0.07 -23.63 -5.51
N LEU A 225 -0.51 -23.14 -4.36
CA LEU A 225 -1.54 -22.07 -4.31
C LEU A 225 -1.03 -20.77 -4.91
N THR A 226 0.22 -20.40 -4.65
CA THR A 226 0.88 -19.24 -5.26
C THR A 226 0.99 -19.40 -6.78
N LEU A 227 1.40 -20.57 -7.27
CA LEU A 227 1.46 -20.85 -8.72
C LEU A 227 0.08 -20.78 -9.38
N VAL A 228 -0.98 -21.25 -8.71
CA VAL A 228 -2.36 -21.12 -9.22
C VAL A 228 -2.76 -19.66 -9.31
N PHE A 229 -2.39 -18.83 -8.32
CA PHE A 229 -2.64 -17.39 -8.34
C PHE A 229 -1.91 -16.71 -9.50
N TRP A 230 -0.61 -16.96 -9.65
CA TRP A 230 0.19 -16.41 -10.75
C TRP A 230 -0.30 -16.88 -12.13
N ALA A 231 -0.67 -18.16 -12.26
CA ALA A 231 -1.27 -18.69 -13.50
C ALA A 231 -2.57 -17.95 -13.86
N ASN A 232 -3.42 -17.65 -12.85
CA ASN A 232 -4.62 -16.86 -13.07
C ASN A 232 -4.29 -15.44 -13.57
N MET A 233 -3.30 -14.76 -12.97
CA MET A 233 -2.87 -13.43 -13.39
C MET A 233 -2.32 -13.47 -14.82
N THR A 234 -1.44 -14.42 -15.14
CA THR A 234 -0.86 -14.59 -16.48
C THR A 234 -1.93 -14.85 -17.55
N VAL A 235 -2.87 -15.77 -17.28
CA VAL A 235 -3.98 -16.06 -18.20
C VAL A 235 -4.85 -14.83 -18.40
N SER A 236 -5.16 -14.11 -17.34
CA SER A 236 -5.92 -12.86 -17.40
C SER A 236 -5.22 -11.81 -18.25
N PHE A 237 -3.91 -11.66 -18.09
CA PHE A 237 -3.10 -10.74 -18.89
C PHE A 237 -3.12 -11.13 -20.38
N ILE A 238 -2.93 -12.42 -20.72
CA ILE A 238 -2.96 -12.90 -22.12
C ILE A 238 -4.33 -12.64 -22.75
N ILE A 239 -5.44 -12.95 -22.05
CA ILE A 239 -6.79 -12.72 -22.58
C ILE A 239 -7.01 -11.22 -22.84
N LYS A 240 -6.54 -10.37 -21.94
CA LYS A 240 -6.59 -8.93 -22.07
C LYS A 240 -5.87 -8.45 -23.34
N LEU A 241 -4.63 -8.91 -23.57
CA LEU A 241 -3.88 -8.64 -24.81
C LEU A 241 -4.62 -9.09 -26.06
N LEU A 242 -5.29 -10.25 -26.02
CA LEU A 242 -6.05 -10.76 -27.17
C LEU A 242 -7.29 -9.92 -27.46
N ILE A 243 -7.98 -9.43 -26.46
CA ILE A 243 -9.13 -8.53 -26.63
C ILE A 243 -8.66 -7.21 -27.25
N LEU A 244 -7.57 -6.64 -26.76
CA LEU A 244 -6.97 -5.40 -27.24
C LEU A 244 -6.54 -5.46 -28.71
N ASN A 245 -5.92 -6.56 -29.12
CA ASN A 245 -5.42 -6.71 -30.49
C ASN A 245 -6.51 -6.98 -31.55
N ASN A 246 -7.70 -7.42 -31.15
CA ASN A 246 -8.75 -7.88 -32.08
C ASN A 246 -9.99 -6.97 -32.15
N THR A 247 -10.08 -5.93 -31.32
CA THR A 247 -11.25 -5.04 -31.30
C THR A 247 -10.86 -3.63 -31.67
N THR A 248 -11.40 -3.14 -32.78
CA THR A 248 -11.37 -1.71 -33.15
C THR A 248 -12.35 -0.95 -32.29
N ASN A 249 -11.98 0.27 -31.90
CA ASN A 249 -12.70 1.16 -30.98
C ASN A 249 -14.22 1.21 -31.24
N GLY A 250 -14.99 1.06 -30.18
CA GLY A 250 -16.45 1.19 -30.18
C GLY A 250 -17.10 0.71 -28.88
N ASP A 251 -18.39 0.97 -28.73
CA ASP A 251 -19.19 0.59 -27.55
C ASP A 251 -19.10 -0.88 -27.18
N LEU A 252 -18.91 -1.76 -28.15
CA LEU A 252 -18.72 -3.20 -27.97
C LEU A 252 -17.39 -3.52 -27.28
N TYR A 253 -16.31 -2.80 -27.61
CA TYR A 253 -15.01 -2.95 -26.96
C TYR A 253 -15.12 -2.69 -25.45
N TYR A 254 -15.66 -1.53 -25.05
CA TYR A 254 -15.84 -1.21 -23.63
C TYR A 254 -16.69 -2.21 -22.87
N LEU A 255 -17.73 -2.75 -23.54
CA LEU A 255 -18.58 -3.77 -22.94
C LEU A 255 -17.81 -5.08 -22.71
N PHE A 256 -17.01 -5.52 -23.68
CA PHE A 256 -16.20 -6.74 -23.56
C PHE A 256 -15.12 -6.60 -22.48
N VAL A 257 -14.39 -5.50 -22.44
CA VAL A 257 -13.39 -5.23 -21.41
C VAL A 257 -14.03 -5.17 -20.02
N ALA A 258 -15.14 -4.43 -19.86
CA ALA A 258 -15.84 -4.33 -18.60
C ALA A 258 -16.37 -5.69 -18.11
N LEU A 259 -16.92 -6.51 -19.00
CA LEU A 259 -17.37 -7.86 -18.68
C LEU A 259 -16.19 -8.76 -18.29
N PHE A 260 -15.08 -8.66 -19.02
CA PHE A 260 -13.88 -9.44 -18.72
C PHE A 260 -13.32 -9.09 -17.33
N LEU A 261 -13.18 -7.82 -17.00
CA LEU A 261 -12.71 -7.36 -15.67
C LEU A 261 -13.61 -7.88 -14.55
N CYS A 262 -14.93 -7.84 -14.75
CA CYS A 262 -15.89 -8.37 -13.78
C CYS A 262 -15.73 -9.90 -13.61
N LEU A 263 -15.60 -10.65 -14.68
CA LEU A 263 -15.40 -12.10 -14.65
C LEU A 263 -14.05 -12.47 -14.03
N GLN A 264 -12.99 -11.74 -14.34
CA GLN A 264 -11.67 -11.93 -13.75
C GLN A 264 -11.71 -11.72 -12.23
N TRP A 265 -12.37 -10.65 -11.76
CA TRP A 265 -12.54 -10.41 -10.33
C TRP A 265 -13.28 -11.55 -9.63
N LEU A 266 -14.39 -12.03 -10.22
CA LEU A 266 -15.12 -13.18 -9.70
C LEU A 266 -14.28 -14.45 -9.65
N PHE A 267 -13.50 -14.71 -10.70
CA PHE A 267 -12.65 -15.91 -10.77
C PHE A 267 -11.51 -15.84 -9.74
N SER A 268 -10.88 -14.69 -9.58
CA SER A 268 -9.86 -14.45 -8.55
C SER A 268 -10.44 -14.61 -7.13
N MET A 269 -11.68 -14.15 -6.91
CA MET A 269 -12.40 -14.36 -5.66
C MET A 269 -12.64 -15.85 -5.38
N LEU A 270 -13.03 -16.65 -6.39
CA LEU A 270 -13.23 -18.10 -6.27
C LEU A 270 -11.91 -18.83 -5.94
N ILE A 271 -10.81 -18.47 -6.61
CA ILE A 271 -9.47 -19.03 -6.33
C ILE A 271 -9.08 -18.71 -4.88
N SER A 272 -9.30 -17.50 -4.43
CA SER A 272 -8.99 -17.09 -3.05
C SER A 272 -9.81 -17.89 -2.03
N ILE A 273 -11.12 -18.05 -2.22
CA ILE A 273 -11.98 -18.86 -1.34
C ILE A 273 -11.51 -20.33 -1.30
N PHE A 274 -11.17 -20.89 -2.47
CA PHE A 274 -10.64 -22.24 -2.55
C PHE A 274 -9.31 -22.37 -1.81
N SER A 275 -8.41 -21.42 -1.98
CA SER A 275 -7.09 -21.39 -1.32
C SER A 275 -7.22 -21.33 0.20
N ILE A 276 -8.10 -20.46 0.71
CA ILE A 276 -8.41 -20.37 2.14
C ILE A 276 -8.96 -21.70 2.64
N GLY A 277 -9.97 -22.25 1.98
CA GLY A 277 -10.59 -23.52 2.36
C GLY A 277 -9.60 -24.68 2.42
N VAL A 278 -8.73 -24.84 1.41
CA VAL A 278 -7.69 -25.88 1.36
C VAL A 278 -6.66 -25.70 2.47
N SER A 279 -6.23 -24.46 2.74
CA SER A 279 -5.26 -24.14 3.79
C SER A 279 -5.77 -24.51 5.17
N TYR A 280 -6.99 -24.10 5.53
CA TYR A 280 -7.59 -24.44 6.82
C TYR A 280 -7.91 -25.95 6.95
N CYS A 281 -8.33 -26.61 5.87
CA CYS A 281 -8.47 -28.07 5.86
C CYS A 281 -7.14 -28.77 6.17
N LYS A 282 -6.04 -28.27 5.61
CA LYS A 282 -4.71 -28.80 5.84
C LYS A 282 -4.28 -28.63 7.30
N ILE A 283 -4.49 -27.42 7.84
CA ILE A 283 -4.19 -27.10 9.22
C ILE A 283 -5.01 -27.99 10.18
N THR A 284 -6.31 -28.14 9.94
CA THR A 284 -7.21 -28.97 10.74
C THR A 284 -6.77 -30.45 10.71
N ASN A 285 -6.47 -31.00 9.54
CA ASN A 285 -5.97 -32.36 9.40
C ASN A 285 -4.64 -32.58 10.15
N LEU A 286 -3.69 -31.62 10.04
CA LEU A 286 -2.41 -31.70 10.76
C LEU A 286 -2.58 -31.58 12.26
N PHE A 287 -3.48 -30.71 12.73
CA PHE A 287 -3.77 -30.54 14.13
C PHE A 287 -4.25 -31.84 14.76
N TYR A 288 -5.29 -32.48 14.21
CA TYR A 288 -5.82 -33.75 14.76
C TYR A 288 -4.82 -34.90 14.61
N LYS A 289 -4.08 -34.96 13.49
CA LYS A 289 -3.03 -35.95 13.31
C LYS A 289 -1.92 -35.83 14.38
N PHE A 290 -1.46 -34.60 14.65
CA PHE A 290 -0.41 -34.36 15.65
C PHE A 290 -0.92 -34.61 17.08
N LYS A 291 -2.19 -34.32 17.37
CA LYS A 291 -2.82 -34.68 18.65
C LYS A 291 -2.84 -36.19 18.83
N GLN A 292 -3.23 -36.95 17.81
CA GLN A 292 -3.27 -38.41 17.84
C GLN A 292 -1.87 -39.00 18.04
N GLU A 293 -0.87 -38.48 17.35
CA GLU A 293 0.53 -38.90 17.50
C GLU A 293 1.12 -38.56 18.89
N GLU A 294 0.57 -37.57 19.60
CA GLU A 294 0.97 -37.19 20.96
C GLU A 294 0.16 -37.89 22.07
N GLY A 295 -0.83 -38.70 21.71
CA GLY A 295 -1.72 -39.36 22.67
C GLY A 295 -2.66 -38.39 23.41
N MET A 296 -2.92 -37.21 22.81
CA MET A 296 -3.85 -36.24 23.43
C MET A 296 -5.30 -36.60 23.08
N GLU A 297 -6.21 -36.32 24.02
CA GLU A 297 -7.63 -36.49 23.79
C GLU A 297 -8.11 -35.73 22.56
N ILE A 298 -8.87 -36.42 21.72
CA ILE A 298 -9.57 -35.85 20.57
C ILE A 298 -11.02 -35.63 20.99
N PRO A 299 -11.62 -34.47 20.68
CA PRO A 299 -13.03 -34.19 21.03
C PRO A 299 -13.93 -35.30 20.49
N ALA A 300 -14.81 -35.82 21.34
CA ALA A 300 -15.82 -36.80 20.95
C ALA A 300 -16.79 -36.17 19.92
N LYS A 301 -17.37 -37.00 19.07
CA LYS A 301 -18.44 -36.61 18.14
C LYS A 301 -19.62 -36.05 18.96
N ALA A 302 -20.03 -34.81 18.64
CA ALA A 302 -21.18 -34.20 19.30
C ALA A 302 -22.48 -34.75 18.67
N GLU A 303 -23.43 -35.20 19.49
CA GLU A 303 -24.78 -35.50 19.02
C GLU A 303 -25.52 -34.18 18.76
N ILE A 304 -25.63 -33.79 17.49
CA ILE A 304 -26.33 -32.59 17.03
C ILE A 304 -27.53 -33.02 16.20
N LYS A 305 -28.74 -32.47 16.48
CA LYS A 305 -29.95 -32.73 15.70
C LYS A 305 -29.73 -32.28 14.25
N ALA A 306 -30.07 -33.17 13.30
CA ALA A 306 -29.98 -32.88 11.86
C ALA A 306 -30.78 -31.63 11.48
N PRO A 307 -30.24 -30.74 10.63
CA PRO A 307 -30.92 -29.55 10.18
C PRO A 307 -32.05 -29.88 9.20
N ASP A 308 -33.14 -29.10 9.28
CA ASP A 308 -34.28 -29.19 8.34
C ASP A 308 -33.85 -28.93 6.90
N GLN A 309 -34.04 -29.92 6.03
CA GLN A 309 -33.54 -29.90 4.66
C GLN A 309 -34.27 -28.91 3.74
N ASN A 310 -35.51 -28.48 4.09
CA ASN A 310 -36.31 -27.61 3.24
C ASN A 310 -35.78 -26.18 3.07
N LYS A 311 -34.92 -25.68 3.95
CA LYS A 311 -34.36 -24.33 3.86
C LYS A 311 -33.18 -24.18 2.87
N LYS A 312 -32.61 -25.27 2.35
CA LYS A 312 -31.42 -25.23 1.48
C LYS A 312 -31.66 -24.63 0.07
N SER A 313 -32.89 -24.76 -0.46
CA SER A 313 -33.21 -24.34 -1.84
C SER A 313 -33.27 -22.83 -2.03
N TYR A 314 -33.82 -22.09 -1.07
CA TYR A 314 -34.01 -20.62 -1.19
C TYR A 314 -32.68 -19.87 -1.13
N ALA A 315 -31.77 -20.23 -0.22
CA ALA A 315 -30.48 -19.59 -0.09
C ALA A 315 -29.63 -19.68 -1.38
N LYS A 316 -29.66 -20.85 -2.05
CA LYS A 316 -28.96 -21.05 -3.31
C LYS A 316 -29.48 -20.13 -4.43
N ARG A 317 -30.80 -19.96 -4.53
CA ARG A 317 -31.42 -19.07 -5.51
C ARG A 317 -31.08 -17.60 -5.25
N ILE A 318 -31.18 -17.15 -3.98
CA ILE A 318 -30.84 -15.78 -3.60
C ILE A 318 -29.39 -15.47 -3.95
N ILE A 319 -28.44 -16.35 -3.62
CA ILE A 319 -27.01 -16.15 -3.95
C ILE A 319 -26.83 -16.05 -5.47
N THR A 320 -27.49 -16.92 -6.25
CA THR A 320 -27.39 -16.87 -7.71
C THR A 320 -27.90 -15.52 -8.27
N TYR A 321 -29.04 -15.02 -7.77
CA TYR A 321 -29.56 -13.71 -8.19
C TYR A 321 -28.64 -12.56 -7.77
N CYS A 322 -28.09 -12.59 -6.55
CA CYS A 322 -27.13 -11.58 -6.09
C CYS A 322 -25.88 -11.54 -6.98
N ILE A 323 -25.34 -12.69 -7.37
CA ILE A 323 -24.19 -12.78 -8.27
C ILE A 323 -24.55 -12.20 -9.66
N LEU A 324 -25.70 -12.56 -10.22
CA LEU A 324 -26.15 -12.03 -11.51
C LEU A 324 -26.34 -10.51 -11.49
N ILE A 325 -26.99 -9.97 -10.46
CA ILE A 325 -27.17 -8.53 -10.27
C ILE A 325 -25.81 -7.85 -10.14
N PHE A 326 -24.90 -8.42 -9.38
CA PHE A 326 -23.55 -7.90 -9.21
C PHE A 326 -22.78 -7.85 -10.54
N ILE A 327 -22.85 -8.91 -11.37
CA ILE A 327 -22.22 -8.94 -12.70
C ILE A 327 -22.77 -7.81 -13.58
N VAL A 328 -24.09 -7.65 -13.63
CA VAL A 328 -24.73 -6.62 -14.45
C VAL A 328 -24.34 -5.21 -13.99
N LEU A 329 -24.43 -4.93 -12.69
CA LEU A 329 -24.10 -3.62 -12.14
C LEU A 329 -22.61 -3.29 -12.27
N SER A 330 -21.72 -4.24 -11.99
CA SER A 330 -20.28 -4.05 -12.12
C SER A 330 -19.87 -3.84 -13.58
N THR A 331 -20.43 -4.61 -14.52
CA THR A 331 -20.17 -4.43 -15.95
C THR A 331 -20.66 -3.07 -16.44
N ALA A 332 -21.86 -2.65 -16.04
CA ALA A 332 -22.41 -1.35 -16.42
C ALA A 332 -21.56 -0.20 -15.86
N SER A 333 -21.15 -0.28 -14.58
CA SER A 333 -20.31 0.72 -13.93
C SER A 333 -18.94 0.82 -14.60
N ASN A 334 -18.28 -0.32 -14.87
CA ASN A 334 -16.99 -0.35 -15.54
C ASN A 334 -17.07 0.17 -16.97
N LYS A 335 -18.16 -0.13 -17.72
CA LYS A 335 -18.36 0.41 -19.06
C LYS A 335 -18.45 1.94 -19.04
N VAL A 336 -19.26 2.51 -18.15
CA VAL A 336 -19.42 3.97 -18.01
C VAL A 336 -18.10 4.62 -17.61
N TYR A 337 -17.37 4.01 -16.68
CA TYR A 337 -16.04 4.48 -16.25
C TYR A 337 -15.05 4.53 -17.43
N LEU A 338 -14.96 3.46 -18.21
CA LEU A 338 -14.06 3.38 -19.37
C LEU A 338 -14.44 4.41 -20.45
N GLN A 339 -15.73 4.57 -20.76
CA GLN A 339 -16.20 5.52 -21.77
C GLN A 339 -15.96 6.99 -21.38
N ASN A 340 -16.23 7.36 -20.13
CA ASN A 340 -16.06 8.73 -19.66
C ASN A 340 -14.58 9.14 -19.62
N ASN A 341 -13.69 8.20 -19.35
CA ASN A 341 -12.27 8.49 -19.27
C ASN A 341 -11.60 8.73 -20.63
N ASP A 342 -12.11 8.19 -21.74
CA ASP A 342 -11.43 8.28 -23.03
C ASP A 342 -11.51 9.67 -23.71
N SER A 343 -12.56 10.43 -23.48
CA SER A 343 -12.75 11.74 -24.12
C SER A 343 -12.00 12.88 -23.44
N VAL A 344 -11.78 12.77 -22.13
CA VAL A 344 -11.11 13.79 -21.30
C VAL A 344 -9.58 13.65 -21.32
N LYS A 345 -9.08 12.43 -21.54
CA LYS A 345 -7.65 12.07 -21.36
C LYS A 345 -6.68 12.75 -22.32
N ASN A 346 -7.04 12.93 -23.60
CA ASN A 346 -6.08 13.40 -24.61
C ASN A 346 -5.65 14.85 -24.42
N GLU A 347 -6.56 15.69 -23.94
CA GLU A 347 -6.27 17.10 -23.68
C GLU A 347 -5.52 17.29 -22.35
N GLN A 348 -5.73 16.39 -21.39
CA GLN A 348 -5.05 16.46 -20.09
C GLN A 348 -3.60 15.98 -20.17
N ILE A 349 -3.31 14.90 -20.88
CA ILE A 349 -1.94 14.34 -20.99
C ILE A 349 -0.98 15.38 -21.59
N SER A 350 -1.42 16.16 -22.58
CA SER A 350 -0.58 17.20 -23.21
C SER A 350 -0.27 18.39 -22.30
N LYS A 351 -0.98 18.51 -21.17
CA LYS A 351 -0.79 19.60 -20.19
C LYS A 351 0.05 19.17 -18.99
N ILE A 352 0.39 17.89 -18.87
CA ILE A 352 1.21 17.39 -17.76
C ILE A 352 2.59 18.00 -17.86
N THR A 353 3.02 18.66 -16.78
CA THR A 353 4.37 19.19 -16.66
C THR A 353 5.29 18.17 -15.99
N VAL A 354 6.59 18.25 -16.27
CA VAL A 354 7.61 17.36 -15.71
C VAL A 354 8.57 18.17 -14.87
N THR A 355 8.70 17.79 -13.61
CA THR A 355 9.70 18.35 -12.69
C THR A 355 10.82 17.34 -12.50
N SER A 356 12.05 17.74 -12.84
CA SER A 356 13.25 16.94 -12.61
C SER A 356 13.76 17.14 -11.21
N LEU A 357 14.08 16.04 -10.52
CA LEU A 357 14.93 16.06 -9.33
C LEU A 357 16.39 16.21 -9.75
N SER A 358 17.28 16.56 -8.81
CA SER A 358 18.73 16.47 -9.04
C SER A 358 19.11 15.05 -9.40
N VAL A 359 19.49 14.82 -10.65
CA VAL A 359 19.70 13.49 -11.21
C VAL A 359 20.98 12.88 -10.64
N ASP A 360 20.87 11.74 -10.00
CA ASP A 360 21.98 10.84 -9.72
C ASP A 360 22.09 9.87 -10.91
N ASN A 361 22.77 10.30 -11.95
CA ASN A 361 23.09 9.41 -13.06
C ASN A 361 24.55 8.99 -12.99
N PHE A 362 24.91 7.92 -13.72
CA PHE A 362 26.28 7.38 -13.76
C PHE A 362 27.33 8.36 -14.30
N THR A 363 27.00 9.61 -14.56
CA THR A 363 27.90 10.61 -15.18
C THR A 363 28.19 11.81 -14.29
N THR A 364 27.35 12.12 -13.29
CA THR A 364 27.54 13.27 -12.39
C THR A 364 27.01 12.97 -11.00
N PRO A 365 27.73 13.38 -9.94
CA PRO A 365 27.21 13.28 -8.57
C PRO A 365 25.97 14.16 -8.36
N LYS A 366 24.98 13.64 -7.66
CA LYS A 366 23.76 14.34 -7.27
C LYS A 366 24.07 15.65 -6.52
N ASP A 367 23.14 16.62 -6.58
CA ASP A 367 23.22 17.91 -5.87
C ASP A 367 24.44 18.78 -6.28
N THR A 368 25.05 18.52 -7.42
CA THR A 368 26.12 19.37 -7.98
C THR A 368 25.58 20.30 -9.07
N LEU A 369 26.27 21.39 -9.34
CA LEU A 369 25.90 22.33 -10.40
C LEU A 369 25.80 21.61 -11.76
N GLN A 370 26.72 20.68 -12.02
CA GLN A 370 26.76 19.88 -13.23
C GLN A 370 25.54 18.95 -13.35
N SER A 371 25.07 18.34 -12.24
CA SER A 371 23.84 17.53 -12.28
C SER A 371 22.61 18.38 -12.58
N PHE A 372 22.53 19.60 -12.07
CA PHE A 372 21.47 20.55 -12.42
C PHE A 372 21.55 21.02 -13.87
N GLU A 373 22.74 21.17 -14.45
CA GLU A 373 22.90 21.45 -15.88
C GLU A 373 22.32 20.33 -16.76
N LEU A 374 22.50 19.07 -16.37
CA LEU A 374 21.86 17.95 -17.05
C LEU A 374 20.33 18.01 -16.92
N CYS A 375 19.80 18.35 -15.75
CA CYS A 375 18.36 18.54 -15.58
C CYS A 375 17.79 19.64 -16.49
N VAL A 376 18.50 20.77 -16.64
CA VAL A 376 18.11 21.83 -17.59
C VAL A 376 18.09 21.32 -19.02
N ASN A 377 19.11 20.54 -19.40
CA ASN A 377 19.27 20.04 -20.78
C ASN A 377 18.29 18.91 -21.12
N SER A 378 17.72 18.21 -20.10
CA SER A 378 16.71 17.16 -20.30
C SER A 378 15.36 17.67 -20.82
N GLY A 379 15.17 19.00 -20.86
CA GLY A 379 13.91 19.61 -21.27
C GLY A 379 12.79 19.54 -20.24
N ALA A 380 13.10 19.29 -18.97
CA ALA A 380 12.14 19.36 -17.88
C ALA A 380 11.51 20.77 -17.78
N ASP A 381 10.21 20.82 -17.46
CA ASP A 381 9.48 22.09 -17.30
C ASP A 381 9.87 22.81 -16.02
N ARG A 382 10.30 22.05 -15.00
CA ARG A 382 10.82 22.55 -13.73
C ARG A 382 11.98 21.68 -13.23
N ILE A 383 12.85 22.31 -12.44
CA ILE A 383 13.87 21.61 -11.66
C ILE A 383 13.55 21.79 -10.18
N LYS A 384 13.54 20.71 -9.43
CA LYS A 384 13.35 20.75 -7.98
C LYS A 384 14.69 20.74 -7.27
N THR A 385 14.87 21.68 -6.34
CA THR A 385 16.07 21.81 -5.53
C THR A 385 15.73 21.99 -4.06
N PRO A 386 16.21 21.10 -3.17
CA PRO A 386 16.15 21.31 -1.75
C PRO A 386 17.15 22.38 -1.32
N VAL A 387 16.75 23.28 -0.41
CA VAL A 387 17.56 24.43 0.00
C VAL A 387 17.80 24.44 1.51
N TRP A 388 19.07 24.57 1.89
CA TRP A 388 19.57 24.78 3.24
C TRP A 388 20.36 26.07 3.35
N LEU A 389 20.51 26.61 4.58
CA LEU A 389 21.37 27.75 4.83
C LEU A 389 22.74 27.32 5.34
N THR A 390 23.77 27.95 4.78
CA THR A 390 25.14 27.92 5.33
C THR A 390 25.24 28.71 6.63
N LYS A 391 26.35 28.56 7.33
CA LYS A 391 26.66 29.29 8.55
C LYS A 391 26.58 30.82 8.40
N ASP A 392 26.97 31.32 7.23
CA ASP A 392 26.92 32.74 6.86
C ASP A 392 25.60 33.16 6.19
N GLY A 393 24.60 32.27 6.17
CA GLY A 393 23.23 32.53 5.70
C GLY A 393 23.05 32.57 4.19
N LYS A 394 23.93 31.90 3.42
CA LYS A 394 23.77 31.73 1.97
C LYS A 394 22.94 30.50 1.69
N PRO A 395 21.89 30.58 0.84
CA PRO A 395 21.11 29.41 0.45
C PRO A 395 21.91 28.51 -0.52
N VAL A 396 22.02 27.21 -0.22
CA VAL A 396 22.70 26.20 -1.06
C VAL A 396 21.77 25.03 -1.33
N ALA A 397 21.95 24.40 -2.49
CA ALA A 397 21.15 23.30 -3.01
C ALA A 397 21.74 21.97 -2.55
N LEU A 398 21.08 21.29 -1.62
CA LEU A 398 21.49 19.98 -1.11
C LEU A 398 20.28 19.16 -0.65
N SER A 399 20.26 17.88 -0.97
CA SER A 399 19.22 16.96 -0.51
C SER A 399 19.24 16.76 1.01
N ASN A 400 20.43 16.67 1.61
CA ASN A 400 20.66 16.51 3.05
C ASN A 400 21.31 17.73 3.66
N ASP A 401 21.11 17.97 4.97
CA ASP A 401 21.78 19.01 5.73
C ASP A 401 23.25 18.68 6.04
N ASN A 402 23.69 17.44 5.77
CA ASN A 402 25.05 16.96 6.00
C ASN A 402 25.76 16.69 4.68
N VAL A 403 26.95 17.25 4.50
CA VAL A 403 27.75 17.11 3.28
C VAL A 403 28.47 15.78 3.15
N LYS A 404 28.33 14.86 4.11
CA LYS A 404 29.09 13.59 4.20
C LYS A 404 28.92 12.71 2.98
N GLU A 405 27.69 12.62 2.47
CA GLU A 405 27.35 11.76 1.32
C GLU A 405 28.13 12.20 0.05
N LEU A 406 28.26 13.52 -0.13
CA LEU A 406 28.93 14.11 -1.29
C LEU A 406 30.44 14.27 -1.13
N THR A 407 30.93 14.47 0.10
CA THR A 407 32.32 14.91 0.32
C THR A 407 33.10 13.98 1.26
N GLY A 408 32.44 12.98 1.85
CA GLY A 408 33.02 12.11 2.88
C GLY A 408 33.22 12.81 4.25
N ILE A 409 32.98 14.12 4.34
CA ILE A 409 33.19 14.95 5.54
C ILE A 409 31.90 15.02 6.36
N ASP A 410 31.91 14.50 7.59
CA ASP A 410 30.74 14.48 8.48
C ASP A 410 30.54 15.85 9.15
N LYS A 411 29.91 16.77 8.40
CA LYS A 411 29.55 18.13 8.87
C LYS A 411 28.20 18.56 8.33
N SER A 412 27.43 19.31 9.15
CA SER A 412 26.22 19.98 8.69
C SER A 412 26.57 21.21 7.84
N VAL A 413 25.77 21.48 6.82
CA VAL A 413 25.82 22.70 6.00
C VAL A 413 25.81 23.96 6.88
N ARG A 414 25.06 23.94 7.99
CA ARG A 414 24.94 25.03 8.95
C ARG A 414 26.21 25.35 9.72
N ASP A 415 27.16 24.43 9.76
CA ASP A 415 28.46 24.61 10.43
C ASP A 415 29.54 25.15 9.49
N LEU A 416 29.25 25.23 8.18
CA LEU A 416 30.17 25.64 7.13
C LEU A 416 29.73 26.98 6.51
N THR A 417 30.69 27.88 6.23
CA THR A 417 30.44 29.06 5.39
C THR A 417 30.34 28.65 3.92
N PHE A 418 29.75 29.50 3.07
CA PHE A 418 29.66 29.23 1.64
C PHE A 418 31.03 29.04 1.00
N ASP A 419 32.02 29.86 1.37
CA ASP A 419 33.39 29.73 0.88
C ASP A 419 34.06 28.40 1.30
N GLU A 420 33.72 27.86 2.47
CA GLU A 420 34.18 26.55 2.91
C GLU A 420 33.50 25.44 2.10
N ILE A 421 32.21 25.54 1.84
CA ILE A 421 31.47 24.56 1.01
C ILE A 421 32.03 24.51 -0.41
N LYS A 422 32.32 25.67 -1.05
CA LYS A 422 32.89 25.73 -2.40
C LYS A 422 34.31 25.15 -2.52
N LYS A 423 34.99 24.94 -1.39
CA LYS A 423 36.33 24.32 -1.34
C LYS A 423 36.29 22.80 -1.07
N LEU A 424 35.11 22.27 -0.79
CA LEU A 424 34.95 20.82 -0.58
C LEU A 424 35.15 20.09 -1.90
N ASP A 425 35.93 19.03 -1.85
CA ASP A 425 36.03 18.10 -2.98
C ASP A 425 34.84 17.13 -2.91
N VAL A 426 34.05 17.09 -3.96
CA VAL A 426 32.96 16.10 -4.11
C VAL A 426 33.59 14.77 -4.45
N VAL A 427 33.32 13.74 -3.64
CA VAL A 427 33.81 12.39 -3.87
C VAL A 427 33.04 11.80 -5.06
N ASP A 428 33.76 11.43 -6.08
CA ASP A 428 33.24 10.83 -7.29
C ASP A 428 33.84 9.44 -7.50
N ASP A 429 32.97 8.43 -7.64
CA ASP A 429 33.38 7.06 -8.01
C ASP A 429 33.61 6.89 -9.53
N LEU A 430 33.50 7.99 -10.30
CA LEU A 430 33.46 7.97 -11.77
C LEU A 430 34.86 8.07 -12.44
N ASP A 431 35.95 8.15 -11.68
CA ASP A 431 37.32 8.26 -12.22
C ASP A 431 37.46 9.46 -13.20
N SER A 432 36.71 10.58 -12.96
CA SER A 432 36.73 11.78 -13.82
C SER A 432 37.70 12.82 -13.26
N ASP A 433 38.40 13.53 -14.16
CA ASP A 433 39.24 14.70 -13.80
C ASP A 433 38.36 15.98 -13.59
N GLU A 434 37.04 15.87 -13.65
CA GLU A 434 36.12 16.99 -13.50
C GLU A 434 35.93 17.38 -12.04
N LYS A 435 35.96 18.69 -11.78
CA LYS A 435 35.66 19.22 -10.46
C LYS A 435 34.16 19.50 -10.33
N TYR A 436 33.49 18.77 -9.44
CA TYR A 436 32.08 18.97 -9.13
C TYR A 436 31.92 19.97 -7.99
N GLU A 437 30.90 20.85 -8.11
CA GLU A 437 30.65 21.91 -7.13
C GLU A 437 29.22 21.88 -6.60
N ILE A 438 29.07 22.04 -5.29
CA ILE A 438 27.77 22.24 -4.64
C ILE A 438 27.22 23.60 -5.08
N ALA A 439 26.00 23.62 -5.62
CA ALA A 439 25.38 24.83 -6.14
C ALA A 439 24.77 25.71 -5.05
N SER A 440 24.89 27.05 -5.20
CA SER A 440 24.05 27.99 -4.48
C SER A 440 22.70 28.19 -5.20
N LEU A 441 21.68 28.65 -4.48
CA LEU A 441 20.41 29.01 -5.09
C LEU A 441 20.57 30.08 -6.15
N GLU A 442 21.47 31.04 -5.96
CA GLU A 442 21.83 32.09 -6.92
C GLU A 442 22.36 31.50 -8.24
N GLU A 443 23.28 30.53 -8.17
CA GLU A 443 23.81 29.85 -9.36
C GLU A 443 22.72 29.07 -10.09
N LEU A 444 21.79 28.44 -9.38
CA LEU A 444 20.67 27.73 -10.00
C LEU A 444 19.66 28.66 -10.66
N ILE A 445 19.35 29.80 -10.04
CA ILE A 445 18.48 30.81 -10.66
C ILE A 445 19.09 31.26 -12.00
N ASN A 446 20.37 31.58 -12.01
CA ASN A 446 21.07 32.00 -13.24
C ASN A 446 21.13 30.88 -14.29
N LEU A 447 21.32 29.62 -13.86
CA LEU A 447 21.36 28.46 -14.75
C LEU A 447 20.01 28.22 -15.45
N CYS A 448 18.90 28.41 -14.71
CA CYS A 448 17.54 28.17 -15.18
C CYS A 448 16.95 29.35 -15.98
N GLU A 449 17.52 30.55 -15.88
CA GLU A 449 16.97 31.76 -16.49
C GLU A 449 16.67 31.58 -17.99
N GLY A 450 15.41 31.80 -18.37
CA GLY A 450 14.92 31.68 -19.74
C GLY A 450 14.88 30.26 -20.30
N LYS A 451 15.21 29.21 -19.52
CA LYS A 451 15.28 27.82 -19.97
C LYS A 451 14.23 26.95 -19.31
N THR A 452 14.14 27.00 -17.97
CA THR A 452 13.24 26.14 -17.18
C THR A 452 12.85 26.87 -15.89
N LYS A 453 11.82 26.37 -15.19
CA LYS A 453 11.37 26.93 -13.91
C LYS A 453 12.00 26.20 -12.72
N LEU A 454 11.98 26.83 -11.54
CA LEU A 454 12.47 26.24 -10.32
C LEU A 454 11.33 25.87 -9.37
N ASN A 455 11.42 24.70 -8.74
CA ASN A 455 10.70 24.33 -7.53
C ASN A 455 11.70 24.30 -6.36
N ILE A 456 11.64 25.32 -5.50
CA ILE A 456 12.57 25.49 -4.39
C ILE A 456 11.95 24.85 -3.15
N GLU A 457 12.49 23.70 -2.76
CA GLU A 457 12.05 23.01 -1.55
C GLU A 457 12.74 23.60 -0.31
N ILE A 458 12.00 24.35 0.48
CA ILE A 458 12.54 24.96 1.73
C ILE A 458 12.45 23.94 2.87
N LYS A 459 13.61 23.55 3.38
CA LYS A 459 13.72 22.55 4.45
C LYS A 459 13.47 23.14 5.84
N THR A 460 13.75 24.42 6.06
CA THR A 460 13.72 25.05 7.39
C THR A 460 13.17 26.48 7.35
N GLU A 461 12.53 26.91 8.44
CA GLU A 461 11.85 28.20 8.53
C GLU A 461 12.82 29.40 8.39
N ASP A 462 14.03 29.29 8.89
CA ASP A 462 15.07 30.33 8.77
C ASP A 462 15.55 30.55 7.32
N ALA A 463 15.38 29.57 6.43
CA ALA A 463 15.73 29.70 5.02
C ALA A 463 14.69 30.48 4.20
N VAL A 464 13.46 30.65 4.70
CA VAL A 464 12.35 31.29 3.96
C VAL A 464 12.71 32.68 3.46
N GLN A 465 13.11 33.56 4.37
CA GLN A 465 13.41 34.97 4.03
C GLN A 465 14.56 35.04 3.01
N LYS A 466 15.61 34.24 3.20
CA LYS A 466 16.79 34.25 2.32
C LYS A 466 16.50 33.74 0.93
N ALA A 467 15.70 32.67 0.82
CA ALA A 467 15.28 32.14 -0.48
C ALA A 467 14.40 33.14 -1.23
N VAL A 468 13.44 33.78 -0.53
CA VAL A 468 12.57 34.81 -1.13
C VAL A 468 13.37 36.05 -1.54
N ASP A 469 14.36 36.47 -0.74
CA ASP A 469 15.23 37.62 -1.06
C ASP A 469 16.03 37.35 -2.37
N GLU A 470 16.56 36.13 -2.55
CA GLU A 470 17.26 35.74 -3.80
C GLU A 470 16.29 35.71 -5.00
N ILE A 471 15.08 35.14 -4.86
CA ILE A 471 14.05 35.13 -5.92
C ILE A 471 13.72 36.56 -6.36
N ARG A 472 13.52 37.48 -5.44
CA ARG A 472 13.22 38.90 -5.71
C ARG A 472 14.38 39.65 -6.32
N LYS A 473 15.59 39.39 -5.84
CA LYS A 473 16.82 40.01 -6.37
C LYS A 473 16.98 39.79 -7.87
N TYR A 474 16.53 38.64 -8.38
CA TYR A 474 16.61 38.26 -9.79
C TYR A 474 15.29 38.46 -10.57
N ASP A 475 14.23 38.95 -9.92
CA ASP A 475 12.89 39.19 -10.52
C ASP A 475 12.27 37.93 -11.17
N VAL A 476 12.47 36.76 -10.53
CA VAL A 476 12.03 35.44 -11.05
C VAL A 476 10.85 34.85 -10.26
N GLU A 477 10.03 35.67 -9.61
CA GLU A 477 8.87 35.21 -8.81
C GLU A 477 7.87 34.38 -9.64
N ASN A 478 7.71 34.67 -10.94
CA ASN A 478 6.82 33.95 -11.85
C ASN A 478 7.41 32.65 -12.40
N ASP A 479 8.73 32.47 -12.27
CA ASP A 479 9.45 31.29 -12.74
C ASP A 479 9.84 30.35 -11.62
N CYS A 480 9.45 30.69 -10.38
CA CYS A 480 9.68 29.90 -9.19
C CYS A 480 8.37 29.46 -8.54
N VAL A 481 8.38 28.25 -7.98
CA VAL A 481 7.41 27.81 -6.99
C VAL A 481 8.18 27.38 -5.73
N ILE A 482 7.57 27.47 -4.58
CA ILE A 482 8.18 27.04 -3.31
C ILE A 482 7.40 25.85 -2.77
N SER A 483 8.10 24.79 -2.41
CA SER A 483 7.50 23.63 -1.77
C SER A 483 8.14 23.34 -0.41
N SER A 484 7.43 22.65 0.45
CA SER A 484 7.94 22.19 1.74
C SER A 484 7.07 21.08 2.34
N PHE A 485 7.69 20.18 3.10
CA PHE A 485 6.99 19.25 3.99
C PHE A 485 6.40 19.94 5.23
N SER A 486 6.88 21.13 5.55
CA SER A 486 6.45 21.91 6.71
C SER A 486 5.40 22.96 6.33
N TYR A 487 4.14 22.70 6.67
CA TYR A 487 3.08 23.69 6.43
C TYR A 487 3.34 25.06 7.11
N PRO A 488 3.89 25.15 8.35
CA PRO A 488 4.31 26.44 8.92
C PRO A 488 5.29 27.24 8.04
N VAL A 489 6.26 26.56 7.39
CA VAL A 489 7.18 27.18 6.43
C VAL A 489 6.40 27.82 5.27
N LEU A 490 5.45 27.09 4.71
CA LEU A 490 4.62 27.58 3.60
C LEU A 490 3.75 28.77 4.01
N GLN A 491 3.22 28.76 5.24
CA GLN A 491 2.46 29.90 5.78
C GLN A 491 3.34 31.16 5.95
N GLU A 492 4.61 30.99 6.29
CA GLU A 492 5.54 32.12 6.35
C GLU A 492 5.85 32.65 4.95
N VAL A 493 6.08 31.77 3.95
CA VAL A 493 6.23 32.18 2.55
C VAL A 493 4.98 32.94 2.08
N ARG A 494 3.76 32.44 2.36
CA ARG A 494 2.50 33.09 1.96
C ARG A 494 2.39 34.51 2.51
N LYS A 495 2.87 34.76 3.74
CA LYS A 495 2.86 36.10 4.35
C LYS A 495 3.83 37.07 3.66
N ILE A 496 5.04 36.62 3.36
CA ILE A 496 6.09 37.53 2.86
C ILE A 496 6.14 37.63 1.34
N ALA A 497 5.66 36.57 0.62
CA ALA A 497 5.67 36.49 -0.84
C ALA A 497 4.37 35.86 -1.38
N PRO A 498 3.20 36.54 -1.23
CA PRO A 498 1.90 35.97 -1.57
C PRO A 498 1.71 35.65 -3.07
N ASN A 499 2.54 36.22 -3.93
CA ASN A 499 2.49 36.01 -5.38
C ASN A 499 3.20 34.73 -5.83
N ILE A 500 4.10 34.17 -5.03
CA ILE A 500 4.81 32.93 -5.32
C ILE A 500 3.87 31.75 -5.02
N LYS A 501 3.68 30.85 -6.00
CA LYS A 501 2.93 29.61 -5.78
C LYS A 501 3.63 28.74 -4.75
N ILE A 502 2.84 28.22 -3.79
CA ILE A 502 3.36 27.34 -2.74
C ILE A 502 2.72 25.97 -2.78
N GLY A 503 3.52 24.94 -2.53
CA GLY A 503 3.11 23.54 -2.55
C GLY A 503 3.44 22.77 -1.28
N CYS A 504 2.48 22.00 -0.77
CA CYS A 504 2.70 21.15 0.38
C CYS A 504 3.12 19.75 -0.05
N GLU A 505 4.31 19.33 0.39
CA GLU A 505 4.84 18.00 0.15
C GLU A 505 4.38 17.03 1.22
N MET A 506 4.00 15.82 0.81
CA MET A 506 3.47 14.79 1.70
C MET A 506 3.88 13.41 1.24
N SER A 507 4.53 12.62 2.11
CA SER A 507 4.67 11.16 1.94
C SER A 507 3.49 10.42 2.55
N ILE A 508 2.80 11.02 3.52
CA ILE A 508 1.55 10.54 4.11
C ILE A 508 0.52 11.64 4.00
N ALA A 509 -0.61 11.37 3.35
CA ALA A 509 -1.70 12.32 3.14
C ALA A 509 -3.02 11.74 3.67
N GLN A 510 -3.41 12.09 4.90
CA GLN A 510 -4.64 11.60 5.53
C GLN A 510 -5.44 12.75 6.16
N GLY A 511 -6.76 12.67 6.07
CA GLY A 511 -7.66 13.67 6.64
C GLY A 511 -8.02 14.78 5.65
N ASP A 512 -8.34 15.97 6.18
CA ASP A 512 -8.76 17.13 5.38
C ASP A 512 -7.56 17.98 4.96
N ILE A 513 -6.74 17.46 4.05
CA ILE A 513 -5.63 18.21 3.44
C ILE A 513 -6.14 19.30 2.48
N TYR A 514 -7.36 19.15 1.96
CA TYR A 514 -7.92 20.02 0.91
C TYR A 514 -8.17 21.46 1.40
N SER A 515 -8.33 21.64 2.70
CA SER A 515 -8.52 22.96 3.34
C SER A 515 -7.24 23.78 3.54
N LEU A 516 -6.05 23.19 3.30
CA LEU A 516 -4.79 23.91 3.44
C LEU A 516 -4.68 25.06 2.45
N ASP A 517 -4.17 26.21 2.89
CA ASP A 517 -3.91 27.35 2.01
C ASP A 517 -2.59 27.15 1.26
N VAL A 518 -2.68 26.38 0.18
CA VAL A 518 -1.59 26.10 -0.78
C VAL A 518 -2.15 26.08 -2.18
N ASP A 519 -1.28 26.25 -3.19
CA ASP A 519 -1.67 26.27 -4.59
C ASP A 519 -1.60 24.87 -5.22
N PHE A 520 -0.69 24.02 -4.70
CA PHE A 520 -0.59 22.63 -5.16
C PHE A 520 -0.17 21.68 -4.02
N PHE A 521 -0.41 20.40 -4.23
CA PHE A 521 0.11 19.32 -3.41
C PHE A 521 1.15 18.51 -4.18
N GLU A 522 2.21 18.07 -3.51
CA GLU A 522 3.16 17.11 -4.04
C GLU A 522 3.11 15.84 -3.17
N ILE A 523 2.54 14.76 -3.72
CA ILE A 523 2.19 13.56 -2.94
C ILE A 523 2.90 12.33 -3.52
N GLU A 524 3.37 11.45 -2.65
CA GLU A 524 3.95 10.15 -3.00
C GLU A 524 2.94 9.29 -3.77
N SER A 525 3.38 8.67 -4.88
CA SER A 525 2.52 7.93 -5.81
C SER A 525 1.71 6.82 -5.16
N SER A 526 2.27 6.15 -4.15
CA SER A 526 1.63 5.06 -3.39
C SER A 526 0.38 5.51 -2.60
N TYR A 527 0.24 6.81 -2.30
CA TYR A 527 -0.90 7.37 -1.55
C TYR A 527 -1.98 8.00 -2.44
N VAL A 528 -1.68 8.17 -3.72
CA VAL A 528 -2.58 8.89 -4.63
C VAL A 528 -3.71 7.97 -5.12
N SER A 529 -4.91 8.51 -5.21
CA SER A 529 -6.06 7.87 -5.84
C SER A 529 -6.83 8.88 -6.70
N SER A 530 -7.53 8.41 -7.73
CA SER A 530 -8.34 9.26 -8.59
C SER A 530 -9.37 10.10 -7.81
N ASN A 531 -9.92 9.57 -6.71
CA ASN A 531 -10.82 10.31 -5.83
C ASN A 531 -10.11 11.44 -5.06
N MET A 532 -8.85 11.24 -4.67
CA MET A 532 -8.03 12.28 -4.03
C MET A 532 -7.72 13.40 -5.03
N ILE A 533 -7.31 13.06 -6.25
CA ILE A 533 -7.03 14.02 -7.33
C ILE A 533 -8.28 14.87 -7.60
N SER A 534 -9.45 14.24 -7.80
CA SER A 534 -10.70 14.97 -7.99
C SER A 534 -10.99 15.97 -6.86
N LYS A 535 -10.81 15.58 -5.60
CA LYS A 535 -11.02 16.49 -4.47
C LYS A 535 -10.02 17.63 -4.40
N ILE A 536 -8.77 17.39 -4.80
CA ILE A 536 -7.74 18.44 -4.91
C ILE A 536 -8.16 19.44 -5.95
N HIS A 537 -8.57 19.00 -7.15
CA HIS A 537 -9.07 19.86 -8.22
C HIS A 537 -10.36 20.58 -7.82
N ASP A 538 -11.30 19.91 -7.15
CA ASP A 538 -12.54 20.51 -6.62
C ASP A 538 -12.23 21.64 -5.61
N SER A 539 -11.09 21.58 -4.93
CA SER A 539 -10.61 22.67 -4.04
C SER A 539 -9.84 23.76 -4.77
N GLY A 540 -9.74 23.70 -6.11
CA GLY A 540 -9.06 24.69 -6.95
C GLY A 540 -7.53 24.59 -6.92
N LYS A 541 -6.96 23.42 -6.59
CA LYS A 541 -5.52 23.19 -6.43
C LYS A 541 -4.98 22.20 -7.45
N GLU A 542 -3.68 22.31 -7.76
CA GLU A 542 -2.95 21.39 -8.63
C GLU A 542 -2.38 20.22 -7.82
N ILE A 543 -2.08 19.09 -8.50
CA ILE A 543 -1.40 17.94 -7.91
C ILE A 543 -0.15 17.55 -8.69
N SER A 544 0.96 17.45 -7.96
CA SER A 544 2.21 16.82 -8.38
C SER A 544 2.31 15.43 -7.77
N ILE A 545 2.72 14.44 -8.56
CA ILE A 545 2.94 13.07 -8.06
C ILE A 545 4.43 12.77 -8.12
N ARG A 546 4.99 12.24 -7.05
CA ARG A 546 6.38 11.83 -6.92
C ARG A 546 6.49 10.41 -6.39
N THR A 547 7.52 9.63 -6.59
CA THR A 547 8.57 9.76 -7.60
C THR A 547 8.23 8.77 -8.70
N ILE A 548 8.26 9.18 -9.94
CA ILE A 548 7.86 8.36 -11.08
C ILE A 548 9.08 8.21 -12.00
N ASP A 549 9.80 7.11 -11.86
CA ASP A 549 11.08 6.86 -12.53
C ASP A 549 11.03 5.69 -13.53
N ASP A 550 9.84 5.12 -13.76
CA ASP A 550 9.67 4.01 -14.69
C ASP A 550 8.36 4.08 -15.47
N GLU A 551 8.34 3.39 -16.60
CA GLU A 551 7.19 3.34 -17.52
C GLU A 551 5.93 2.78 -16.85
N GLU A 552 6.06 1.74 -16.01
CA GLU A 552 4.91 1.11 -15.37
C GLU A 552 4.23 2.06 -14.36
N SER A 553 5.02 2.79 -13.60
CA SER A 553 4.54 3.79 -12.63
C SER A 553 3.88 4.97 -13.35
N LEU A 554 4.47 5.46 -14.45
CA LEU A 554 3.87 6.51 -15.27
C LEU A 554 2.50 6.09 -15.82
N LEU A 555 2.41 4.89 -16.38
CA LEU A 555 1.17 4.38 -16.96
C LEU A 555 0.03 4.22 -15.95
N LYS A 556 0.35 4.01 -14.68
CA LYS A 556 -0.66 3.92 -13.61
C LYS A 556 -1.30 5.27 -13.27
N ILE A 557 -0.58 6.38 -13.49
CA ILE A 557 -1.03 7.71 -13.07
C ILE A 557 -1.41 8.64 -14.20
N ILE A 558 -0.93 8.40 -15.41
CA ILE A 558 -1.08 9.33 -16.56
C ILE A 558 -2.55 9.63 -16.90
N ASP A 559 -3.46 8.70 -16.59
CA ASP A 559 -4.89 8.83 -16.84
C ASP A 559 -5.70 9.29 -15.62
N THR A 560 -5.04 9.60 -14.52
CA THR A 560 -5.73 9.98 -13.28
C THR A 560 -6.07 11.46 -13.19
N GLY A 561 -5.52 12.28 -14.10
CA GLY A 561 -5.69 13.73 -14.09
C GLY A 561 -4.59 14.47 -13.33
N VAL A 562 -3.39 13.89 -13.21
CA VAL A 562 -2.22 14.54 -12.60
C VAL A 562 -1.81 15.79 -13.41
N ASP A 563 -1.39 16.86 -12.71
CA ASP A 563 -0.96 18.11 -13.34
C ASP A 563 0.56 18.16 -13.54
N ASN A 564 1.31 17.53 -12.63
CA ASN A 564 2.77 17.51 -12.68
C ASN A 564 3.34 16.17 -12.20
N ILE A 565 4.42 15.73 -12.81
CA ILE A 565 5.16 14.52 -12.47
C ILE A 565 6.54 14.91 -12.00
N VAL A 566 6.96 14.42 -10.83
CA VAL A 566 8.29 14.60 -10.28
C VAL A 566 9.09 13.32 -10.47
N THR A 567 10.28 13.41 -11.09
CA THR A 567 11.05 12.25 -11.56
C THR A 567 12.55 12.47 -11.50
N ASN A 568 13.32 11.39 -11.38
CA ASN A 568 14.76 11.34 -11.64
C ASN A 568 15.08 11.07 -13.12
N GLU A 569 14.06 10.67 -13.93
CA GLU A 569 14.21 10.27 -15.34
C GLU A 569 13.42 11.21 -16.28
N PRO A 570 13.71 12.53 -16.30
CA PRO A 570 12.90 13.51 -17.01
C PRO A 570 12.86 13.31 -18.52
N GLU A 571 13.97 12.87 -19.15
CA GLU A 571 14.03 12.60 -20.58
C GLU A 571 13.09 11.47 -20.97
N MET A 572 13.12 10.36 -20.24
CA MET A 572 12.23 9.20 -20.45
C MET A 572 10.77 9.63 -20.33
N ILE A 573 10.40 10.33 -19.24
CA ILE A 573 9.03 10.78 -19.02
C ILE A 573 8.57 11.73 -20.13
N LYS A 574 9.39 12.72 -20.52
CA LYS A 574 9.07 13.64 -21.61
C LYS A 574 8.92 12.93 -22.95
N GLU A 575 9.80 11.98 -23.26
CA GLU A 575 9.68 11.17 -24.47
C GLU A 575 8.35 10.40 -24.47
N MET A 576 8.01 9.78 -23.37
CA MET A 576 6.75 9.01 -23.24
C MET A 576 5.51 9.91 -23.38
N LEU A 577 5.50 11.08 -22.72
CA LEU A 577 4.38 12.04 -22.83
C LEU A 577 4.26 12.64 -24.24
N SER A 578 5.36 12.72 -25.00
CA SER A 578 5.38 13.23 -26.39
C SER A 578 4.98 12.19 -27.42
N ARG A 579 5.03 10.89 -27.10
CA ARG A 579 4.64 9.81 -28.02
C ARG A 579 3.16 9.91 -28.37
N ASP A 580 2.82 9.49 -29.60
CA ASP A 580 1.44 9.52 -30.09
C ASP A 580 0.49 8.82 -29.09
N ASN A 581 -0.62 9.50 -28.81
CA ASN A 581 -1.67 9.02 -27.86
C ASN A 581 -2.14 7.58 -28.16
N ASN A 582 -2.06 7.14 -29.41
CA ASN A 582 -2.36 5.76 -29.80
C ASN A 582 -1.36 4.75 -29.23
N TRP A 583 -0.07 5.13 -29.09
CA TRP A 583 0.94 4.26 -28.48
C TRP A 583 0.75 4.20 -26.96
N ILE A 584 0.58 5.34 -26.29
CA ILE A 584 0.27 5.40 -24.85
C ILE A 584 -0.95 4.53 -24.55
N ARG A 585 -2.03 4.65 -25.34
CA ARG A 585 -3.22 3.79 -25.25
C ARG A 585 -2.87 2.31 -25.40
N SER A 586 -2.09 1.95 -26.44
CA SER A 586 -1.74 0.56 -26.67
C SER A 586 -0.93 -0.05 -25.53
N VAL A 587 -0.13 0.74 -24.80
CA VAL A 587 0.67 0.30 -23.66
C VAL A 587 -0.16 0.33 -22.39
N MET A 588 -0.95 1.37 -22.14
CA MET A 588 -1.91 1.42 -21.01
C MET A 588 -2.90 0.27 -21.06
N ASP A 589 -3.45 0.03 -22.25
CA ASP A 589 -4.30 -1.10 -22.51
C ASP A 589 -3.58 -2.44 -22.32
N ARG A 590 -2.27 -2.53 -22.40
CA ARG A 590 -1.45 -3.70 -22.04
C ARG A 590 -1.15 -3.81 -20.55
N ALA A 591 -1.00 -2.69 -19.85
CA ALA A 591 -0.65 -2.63 -18.43
C ALA A 591 -1.88 -2.70 -17.49
N ALA A 592 -3.01 -2.14 -17.90
CA ALA A 592 -4.30 -2.21 -17.19
C ALA A 592 -4.97 -3.57 -17.32
#